data_86985f52c7694b850a84cf8eb2ea4593
#
_entry.id   86985f52c7694b850a84cf8eb2ea4593
#
_cell.length_a   1.000
_cell.length_b   1.000
_cell.length_c   1.000
_cell.angle_alpha   90.00
_cell.angle_beta   90.00
_cell.angle_gamma   90.00
#
_symmetry.space_group_name_H-M   'P 1'
#
loop_
_entity.id
_entity.type
_entity.pdbx_description
1 polymer ?
#
loop_
_entity_poly.entity_id
_entity_poly.type
_entity_poly.pdbx_seq_one_letter_code
_entity_poly.pdbx_strand_id
1 'polypeptide(L)'
;YKNYLINKSRKFIYSTALPPVNNLWNLFILENLTLFHDKIEKLKDLVNFSLTTLKKANIETSSTSHIISIIIGDNLKTINLSEALKEKGYLIYPIKEPTVPKDTARLRISLTANMKKEELDAFFKILKAEMKKLGVM
;
A
#
# COMPACT_ATOMS: atom_id res chain seq x y z
N TYR A 1 0.43 -25.99 -21.35
CA TYR A 1 1.19 -24.76 -20.96
C TYR A 1 2.17 -25.01 -19.82
N LYS A 2 1.76 -25.69 -18.69
CA LYS A 2 2.62 -25.93 -17.51
C LYS A 2 3.97 -26.57 -17.89
N ASN A 3 3.95 -27.70 -18.61
CA ASN A 3 5.15 -28.43 -19.01
C ASN A 3 6.04 -27.63 -19.96
N TYR A 4 5.45 -26.81 -20.82
CA TYR A 4 6.20 -25.90 -21.70
C TYR A 4 6.94 -24.84 -20.86
N LEU A 5 6.29 -24.20 -19.89
CA LEU A 5 6.90 -23.20 -19.03
C LEU A 5 8.05 -23.78 -18.18
N ILE A 6 7.86 -24.98 -17.60
CA ILE A 6 8.89 -25.64 -16.81
C ILE A 6 10.16 -25.88 -17.64
N ASN A 7 10.03 -26.24 -18.93
CA ASN A 7 11.15 -26.60 -19.78
C ASN A 7 11.74 -25.44 -20.59
N LYS A 8 11.05 -24.31 -20.72
CA LYS A 8 11.47 -23.20 -21.59
C LYS A 8 11.65 -21.86 -20.85
N SER A 9 11.05 -21.68 -19.69
CA SER A 9 11.24 -20.45 -18.94
C SER A 9 12.55 -20.47 -18.15
N ARG A 10 13.47 -19.57 -18.46
CA ARG A 10 14.73 -19.41 -17.71
C ARG A 10 14.50 -19.18 -16.21
N LYS A 11 13.43 -18.50 -15.84
CA LYS A 11 13.08 -18.24 -14.44
C LYS A 11 12.73 -19.51 -13.68
N PHE A 12 12.16 -20.52 -14.35
CA PHE A 12 11.88 -21.82 -13.73
C PHE A 12 13.07 -22.77 -13.79
N ILE A 13 13.83 -22.78 -14.89
CA ILE A 13 14.96 -23.68 -15.07
C ILE A 13 16.11 -23.38 -14.09
N TYR A 14 16.37 -22.09 -13.83
CA TYR A 14 17.50 -21.65 -13.01
C TYR A 14 17.13 -21.14 -11.62
N SER A 15 15.88 -21.29 -11.19
CA SER A 15 15.48 -20.93 -9.84
C SER A 15 15.42 -22.15 -8.93
N THR A 16 15.80 -21.96 -7.68
CA THR A 16 15.53 -22.95 -6.62
C THR A 16 14.04 -22.97 -6.30
N ALA A 17 13.52 -24.17 -6.02
CA ALA A 17 12.13 -24.30 -5.56
C ALA A 17 11.91 -23.52 -4.24
N LEU A 18 10.70 -22.99 -4.07
CA LEU A 18 10.30 -22.41 -2.78
C LEU A 18 10.36 -23.48 -1.69
N PRO A 19 10.73 -23.11 -0.45
CA PRO A 19 10.62 -24.01 0.68
C PRO A 19 9.21 -24.65 0.76
N PRO A 20 9.11 -25.95 1.09
CA PRO A 20 7.82 -26.63 1.13
C PRO A 20 6.76 -25.92 1.99
N VAL A 21 7.15 -25.30 3.09
CA VAL A 21 6.24 -24.55 3.97
C VAL A 21 5.56 -23.38 3.22
N ASN A 22 6.24 -22.69 2.32
CA ASN A 22 5.65 -21.61 1.51
C ASN A 22 4.60 -22.17 0.55
N ASN A 23 4.86 -23.33 -0.05
CA ASN A 23 3.91 -23.99 -0.95
C ASN A 23 2.67 -24.48 -0.20
N LEU A 24 2.86 -25.07 0.99
CA LEU A 24 1.77 -25.52 1.86
C LEU A 24 0.93 -24.32 2.35
N TRP A 25 1.57 -23.21 2.70
CA TRP A 25 0.87 -22.00 3.09
C TRP A 25 0.04 -21.41 1.93
N ASN A 26 0.62 -21.34 0.74
CA ASN A 26 -0.10 -20.86 -0.45
C ASN A 26 -1.30 -21.79 -0.78
N LEU A 27 -1.12 -23.10 -0.68
CA LEU A 27 -2.18 -24.06 -0.91
C LEU A 27 -3.30 -23.87 0.12
N PHE A 28 -2.96 -23.78 1.41
CA PHE A 28 -3.91 -23.52 2.49
C PHE A 28 -4.73 -22.25 2.24
N ILE A 29 -4.10 -21.15 1.84
CA ILE A 29 -4.81 -19.90 1.54
C ILE A 29 -5.74 -20.08 0.34
N LEU A 30 -5.29 -20.75 -0.73
CA LEU A 30 -6.11 -20.98 -1.93
C LEU A 30 -7.33 -21.87 -1.65
N GLU A 31 -7.16 -22.94 -0.89
CA GLU A 31 -8.26 -23.84 -0.51
C GLU A 31 -9.28 -23.19 0.42
N ASN A 32 -8.86 -22.18 1.18
CA ASN A 32 -9.68 -21.49 2.16
C ASN A 32 -10.10 -20.07 1.74
N LEU A 33 -9.95 -19.69 0.47
CA LEU A 33 -10.29 -18.33 -0.02
C LEU A 33 -11.72 -17.90 0.34
N THR A 34 -12.66 -18.83 0.32
CA THR A 34 -14.06 -18.55 0.67
C THR A 34 -14.24 -18.08 2.12
N LEU A 35 -13.38 -18.54 3.05
CA LEU A 35 -13.40 -18.11 4.46
C LEU A 35 -12.95 -16.65 4.63
N PHE A 36 -12.27 -16.09 3.63
CA PHE A 36 -11.77 -14.72 3.66
C PHE A 36 -12.66 -13.74 2.89
N HIS A 37 -13.78 -14.20 2.34
CA HIS A 37 -14.67 -13.37 1.51
C HIS A 37 -15.06 -12.05 2.20
N ASP A 38 -15.55 -12.11 3.43
CA ASP A 38 -15.96 -10.93 4.20
C ASP A 38 -14.79 -9.95 4.45
N LYS A 39 -13.58 -10.48 4.67
CA LYS A 39 -12.38 -9.64 4.83
C LYS A 39 -11.99 -8.97 3.51
N ILE A 40 -12.15 -9.65 2.40
CA ILE A 40 -11.87 -9.12 1.06
C ILE A 40 -12.86 -7.99 0.75
N GLU A 41 -14.15 -8.20 0.98
CA GLU A 41 -15.17 -7.16 0.75
C GLU A 41 -14.96 -5.96 1.68
N LYS A 42 -14.69 -6.21 2.96
CA LYS A 42 -14.35 -5.13 3.90
C LYS A 42 -13.12 -4.33 3.44
N LEU A 43 -12.08 -5.00 2.92
CA LEU A 43 -10.92 -4.30 2.40
C LEU A 43 -11.24 -3.46 1.18
N LYS A 44 -12.08 -3.95 0.25
CA LYS A 44 -12.57 -3.16 -0.89
C LYS A 44 -13.33 -1.91 -0.43
N ASP A 45 -14.18 -2.05 0.57
CA ASP A 45 -14.92 -0.92 1.15
C ASP A 45 -13.99 0.12 1.76
N LEU A 46 -12.95 -0.31 2.48
CA LEU A 46 -11.94 0.59 3.06
C LEU A 46 -11.12 1.31 1.97
N VAL A 47 -10.80 0.62 0.87
CA VAL A 47 -10.15 1.23 -0.31
C VAL A 47 -11.04 2.31 -0.91
N ASN A 48 -12.30 1.99 -1.22
CA ASN A 48 -13.25 2.94 -1.79
C ASN A 48 -13.48 4.15 -0.89
N PHE A 49 -13.62 3.93 0.41
CA PHE A 49 -13.73 4.98 1.42
C PHE A 49 -12.49 5.89 1.39
N SER A 50 -11.29 5.31 1.40
CA SER A 50 -10.03 6.04 1.42
C SER A 50 -9.83 6.87 0.16
N LEU A 51 -10.06 6.31 -1.03
CA LEU A 51 -9.95 7.01 -2.30
C LEU A 51 -10.94 8.17 -2.40
N THR A 52 -12.17 7.96 -1.94
CA THR A 52 -13.20 9.00 -1.90
C THR A 52 -12.81 10.13 -0.94
N THR A 53 -12.27 9.79 0.23
CA THR A 53 -11.83 10.77 1.24
C THR A 53 -10.65 11.60 0.75
N LEU A 54 -9.66 10.97 0.10
CA LEU A 54 -8.53 11.65 -0.52
C LEU A 54 -8.98 12.61 -1.62
N LYS A 55 -9.89 12.17 -2.50
CA LYS A 55 -10.46 13.02 -3.56
C LYS A 55 -11.18 14.25 -2.98
N LYS A 56 -12.00 14.08 -1.94
CA LYS A 56 -12.66 15.20 -1.23
C LYS A 56 -11.67 16.14 -0.55
N ALA A 57 -10.51 15.62 -0.16
CA ALA A 57 -9.44 16.41 0.43
C ALA A 57 -8.56 17.13 -0.61
N ASN A 58 -8.80 16.93 -1.91
CA ASN A 58 -7.95 17.36 -3.04
C ASN A 58 -6.52 16.77 -2.95
N ILE A 59 -6.39 15.55 -2.47
CA ILE A 59 -5.13 14.79 -2.46
C ILE A 59 -5.19 13.77 -3.59
N GLU A 60 -4.35 13.94 -4.60
CA GLU A 60 -4.33 13.08 -5.76
C GLU A 60 -3.59 11.76 -5.49
N THR A 61 -4.13 10.68 -6.03
CA THR A 61 -3.49 9.36 -6.06
C THR A 61 -3.90 8.62 -7.32
N SER A 62 -2.97 7.92 -7.93
CA SER A 62 -3.21 7.00 -9.04
C SER A 62 -3.51 5.57 -8.58
N SER A 63 -3.56 5.34 -7.28
CA SER A 63 -3.76 4.00 -6.72
C SER A 63 -5.20 3.54 -6.89
N THR A 64 -5.36 2.25 -7.21
CA THR A 64 -6.67 1.58 -7.38
C THR A 64 -6.82 0.37 -6.48
N SER A 65 -5.86 0.13 -5.58
CA SER A 65 -5.79 -1.04 -4.70
C SER A 65 -5.63 -0.64 -3.23
N HIS A 66 -5.47 -1.62 -2.37
CA HIS A 66 -5.22 -1.43 -0.95
C HIS A 66 -3.85 -0.79 -0.62
N ILE A 67 -2.97 -0.64 -1.60
CA ILE A 67 -1.72 0.12 -1.46
C ILE A 67 -1.94 1.49 -2.08
N ILE A 68 -2.05 2.51 -1.24
CA ILE A 68 -2.30 3.89 -1.66
C ILE A 68 -0.99 4.67 -1.61
N SER A 69 -0.61 5.26 -2.74
CA SER A 69 0.57 6.10 -2.88
C SER A 69 0.16 7.57 -3.00
N ILE A 70 0.69 8.42 -2.13
CA ILE A 70 0.49 9.87 -2.17
C ILE A 70 1.82 10.50 -2.57
N ILE A 71 1.89 11.03 -3.79
CA ILE A 71 3.11 11.64 -4.34
C ILE A 71 3.30 13.02 -3.73
N ILE A 72 4.46 13.24 -3.14
CA ILE A 72 4.91 14.51 -2.55
C ILE A 72 5.93 15.20 -3.46
N GLY A 73 6.72 14.40 -4.20
CA GLY A 73 7.75 14.85 -5.11
C GLY A 73 9.11 14.95 -4.45
N ASP A 74 9.28 15.90 -3.55
CA ASP A 74 10.55 16.17 -2.87
C ASP A 74 10.87 15.16 -1.75
N ASN A 75 12.12 14.67 -1.71
CA ASN A 75 12.58 13.68 -0.74
C ASN A 75 12.51 14.19 0.70
N LEU A 76 12.97 15.44 0.94
CA LEU A 76 13.05 16.00 2.30
C LEU A 76 11.65 16.29 2.84
N LYS A 77 10.77 16.88 2.02
CA LYS A 77 9.36 17.10 2.40
C LYS A 77 8.65 15.79 2.71
N THR A 78 8.94 14.71 1.97
CA THR A 78 8.35 13.39 2.21
C THR A 78 8.81 12.80 3.54
N ILE A 79 10.10 12.96 3.88
CA ILE A 79 10.65 12.52 5.17
C ILE A 79 10.01 13.33 6.32
N ASN A 80 10.01 14.64 6.22
CA ASN A 80 9.45 15.52 7.26
C ASN A 80 7.96 15.24 7.51
N LEU A 81 7.18 14.97 6.45
CA LEU A 81 5.78 14.59 6.57
C LEU A 81 5.62 13.23 7.27
N SER A 82 6.48 12.25 6.92
CA SER A 82 6.49 10.93 7.59
C SER A 82 6.79 11.06 9.09
N GLU A 83 7.77 11.89 9.47
CA GLU A 83 8.11 12.14 10.86
C GLU A 83 6.99 12.84 11.62
N ALA A 84 6.40 13.89 11.04
CA ALA A 84 5.27 14.59 11.63
C ALA A 84 4.06 13.65 11.86
N LEU A 85 3.80 12.74 10.93
CA LEU A 85 2.76 11.72 11.11
C LEU A 85 3.10 10.71 12.20
N LYS A 86 4.37 10.32 12.31
CA LYS A 86 4.85 9.42 13.36
C LYS A 86 4.66 10.03 14.75
N GLU A 87 4.92 11.32 14.93
CA GLU A 87 4.65 12.04 16.19
C GLU A 87 3.17 12.05 16.57
N LYS A 88 2.27 11.93 15.57
CA LYS A 88 0.82 11.80 15.77
C LYS A 88 0.36 10.35 15.94
N GLY A 89 1.29 9.38 16.02
CA GLY A 89 1.01 7.97 16.22
C GLY A 89 0.79 7.16 14.93
N TYR A 90 1.08 7.73 13.75
CA TYR A 90 0.91 7.05 12.46
C TYR A 90 2.26 6.75 11.81
N LEU A 91 2.64 5.47 11.83
CA LEU A 91 3.89 5.02 11.20
C LEU A 91 3.70 4.79 9.70
N ILE A 92 4.09 5.76 8.89
CA ILE A 92 4.04 5.71 7.43
C ILE A 92 5.45 5.88 6.88
N TYR A 93 5.93 4.91 6.09
CA TYR A 93 7.27 4.96 5.52
C TYR A 93 7.34 5.82 4.26
N PRO A 94 8.31 6.76 4.18
CA PRO A 94 8.58 7.51 2.97
C PRO A 94 9.29 6.62 1.94
N ILE A 95 8.80 6.59 0.71
CA ILE A 95 9.46 5.97 -0.43
C ILE A 95 10.08 7.08 -1.26
N LYS A 96 11.40 7.04 -1.41
CA LYS A 96 12.21 8.11 -2.01
C LYS A 96 13.24 7.56 -2.98
N GLU A 97 13.95 8.43 -3.66
CA GLU A 97 15.09 8.05 -4.49
C GLU A 97 16.14 7.25 -3.68
N PRO A 98 16.77 6.23 -4.25
CA PRO A 98 16.65 5.76 -5.65
C PRO A 98 15.54 4.72 -5.88
N THR A 99 14.70 4.41 -4.86
CA THR A 99 13.64 3.40 -4.97
C THR A 99 12.54 3.82 -5.95
N VAL A 100 12.34 5.10 -6.10
CA VAL A 100 11.41 5.72 -7.06
C VAL A 100 12.16 6.72 -7.93
N PRO A 101 11.64 7.06 -9.12
CA PRO A 101 12.24 8.08 -9.99
C PRO A 101 12.37 9.44 -9.29
N LYS A 102 13.26 10.28 -9.81
CA LYS A 102 13.47 11.65 -9.34
C LYS A 102 12.14 12.43 -9.30
N ASP A 103 11.98 13.26 -8.28
CA ASP A 103 10.81 14.10 -8.05
C ASP A 103 9.48 13.33 -7.91
N THR A 104 9.54 12.04 -7.50
CA THR A 104 8.36 11.20 -7.28
C THR A 104 8.33 10.54 -5.91
N ALA A 105 9.03 11.12 -4.94
CA ALA A 105 8.98 10.66 -3.56
C ALA A 105 7.54 10.68 -3.04
N ARG A 106 7.17 9.68 -2.26
CA ARG A 106 5.78 9.44 -1.87
C ARG A 106 5.65 8.80 -0.50
N LEU A 107 4.50 8.99 0.12
CA LEU A 107 4.06 8.14 1.23
C LEU A 107 3.32 6.93 0.68
N ARG A 108 3.57 5.75 1.26
CA ARG A 108 2.85 4.52 0.93
C ARG A 108 2.03 4.05 2.12
N ILE A 109 0.73 4.07 1.95
CA ILE A 109 -0.25 3.59 2.93
C ILE A 109 -0.71 2.20 2.48
N SER A 110 -0.57 1.20 3.35
CA SER A 110 -1.04 -0.16 3.09
C SER A 110 -2.25 -0.45 3.97
N LEU A 111 -3.42 -0.56 3.35
CA LEU A 111 -4.66 -0.86 4.06
C LEU A 111 -4.77 -2.36 4.34
N THR A 112 -5.37 -2.70 5.47
CA THR A 112 -5.71 -4.07 5.83
C THR A 112 -7.18 -4.17 6.24
N ALA A 113 -7.77 -5.35 6.12
CA ALA A 113 -9.16 -5.58 6.52
C ALA A 113 -9.43 -5.42 8.03
N ASN A 114 -8.39 -5.33 8.86
CA ASN A 114 -8.52 -5.13 10.30
C ASN A 114 -8.70 -3.66 10.69
N MET A 115 -8.41 -2.72 9.78
CA MET A 115 -8.57 -1.28 10.02
C MET A 115 -10.06 -0.90 10.11
N LYS A 116 -10.32 0.24 10.76
CA LYS A 116 -11.67 0.83 10.89
C LYS A 116 -11.76 2.12 10.08
N LYS A 117 -12.96 2.42 9.55
CA LYS A 117 -13.21 3.66 8.78
C LYS A 117 -12.94 4.91 9.60
N GLU A 118 -13.28 4.88 10.89
CA GLU A 118 -13.08 5.98 11.83
C GLU A 118 -11.60 6.30 12.04
N GLU A 119 -10.76 5.27 12.14
CA GLU A 119 -9.30 5.40 12.25
C GLU A 119 -8.69 6.00 10.98
N LEU A 120 -9.17 5.57 9.81
CA LEU A 120 -8.73 6.10 8.52
C LEU A 120 -9.18 7.55 8.31
N ASP A 121 -10.42 7.90 8.72
CA ASP A 121 -10.92 9.28 8.65
C ASP A 121 -10.09 10.22 9.52
N ALA A 122 -9.79 9.81 10.75
CA ALA A 122 -8.91 10.56 11.66
C ALA A 122 -7.50 10.74 11.06
N PHE A 123 -6.95 9.67 10.51
CA PHE A 123 -5.65 9.71 9.82
C PHE A 123 -5.65 10.68 8.65
N PHE A 124 -6.64 10.63 7.75
CA PHE A 124 -6.68 11.51 6.57
C PHE A 124 -6.88 12.98 6.93
N LYS A 125 -7.58 13.29 8.02
CA LYS A 125 -7.69 14.66 8.55
C LYS A 125 -6.32 15.18 9.02
N ILE A 126 -5.58 14.37 9.77
CA ILE A 126 -4.23 14.70 10.25
C ILE A 126 -3.27 14.82 9.07
N LEU A 127 -3.28 13.87 8.14
CA LEU A 127 -2.46 13.92 6.93
C LEU A 127 -2.65 15.24 6.18
N LYS A 128 -3.91 15.62 5.93
CA LYS A 128 -4.23 16.88 5.24
C LYS A 128 -3.69 18.10 6.00
N ALA A 129 -3.81 18.11 7.32
CA ALA A 129 -3.32 19.21 8.15
C ALA A 129 -1.78 19.34 8.08
N GLU A 130 -1.06 18.22 8.19
CA GLU A 130 0.41 18.22 8.14
C GLU A 130 0.93 18.54 6.72
N MET A 131 0.25 18.06 5.66
CA MET A 131 0.58 18.43 4.28
C MET A 131 0.48 19.94 4.04
N LYS A 132 -0.57 20.60 4.57
CA LYS A 132 -0.72 22.06 4.48
C LYS A 132 0.38 22.79 5.22
N LYS A 133 0.76 22.36 6.43
CA LYS A 133 1.84 22.99 7.21
C LYS A 133 3.19 22.94 6.49
N LEU A 134 3.45 21.85 5.77
CA LEU A 134 4.71 21.64 5.04
C LEU A 134 4.70 22.22 3.62
N GLY A 135 3.60 22.85 3.20
CA GLY A 135 3.50 23.44 1.87
C GLY A 135 3.64 22.40 0.74
N VAL A 136 3.01 21.24 0.91
CA VAL A 136 2.96 20.15 -0.08
C VAL A 136 1.54 19.96 -0.65
N MET A 137 0.68 20.92 -0.37
CA MET A 137 -0.70 20.94 -0.80
C MET A 137 -1.12 22.33 -1.19
#